data_b7715557da9c8526d13b4fb1f021d029
#
_entry.id   b7715557da9c8526d13b4fb1f021d029
#
_cell.length_a   1.000
_cell.length_b   1.000
_cell.length_c   1.000
_cell.angle_alpha   90.00
_cell.angle_beta   90.00
_cell.angle_gamma   90.00
#
_symmetry.space_group_name_H-M   'P 1'
#
loop_
_entity.id
_entity.type
_entity.pdbx_description
1 polymer ?
#
loop_
_entity_poly.entity_id
_entity_poly.type
_entity_poly.pdbx_seq_one_letter_code
_entity_poly.pdbx_strand_id
1 'polypeptide(L)'
;MNYIISFKNLILTVVLLIFTVHGSSAEKSIALGYEPKYDTGFVHFDYVDPTSTKKGTIRLSAFGTFESLNPFLLKSLAPAGLNDLVFETLMERSLDEPSSSYGHIASGYNLANDGLSVTYYIKDNATFSNGDSITSSDVLFSYSTLISEVAHPQYRIYWADIKSVKILDEKSIKFIFKRKNPELHMIIGDIPIFSRKWLEGKEFDQTILEKPIASGPYIIDSFEPGRYITYKRNQNYWAIEEPTRVGMYNFDYIKFKYYKDMTVGLEAFKAGEYDYIFENHSKRWARDYSGPNFVNGSIKKLQLKHDNNAGIQGFIFNTRKEIFQNKKVREAITYAFDFKWSNQNLFYNQYQRCTSFFSNSELSANIKPSDNERKLAKKLSIPEKKVINKNLSFIN
;
A
#
# COMPACT_ATOMS: atom_id res chain seq x y z
N MET A 1 -55.99 -25.64 -46.39
CA MET A 1 -54.86 -24.93 -47.04
C MET A 1 -54.33 -23.86 -46.08
N ASN A 2 -53.11 -24.07 -45.62
CA ASN A 2 -52.19 -23.03 -45.02
C ASN A 2 -52.45 -22.54 -43.61
N TYR A 3 -51.81 -23.18 -42.62
CA TYR A 3 -51.26 -22.57 -41.44
C TYR A 3 -50.01 -23.38 -40.97
N ILE A 4 -48.97 -23.46 -41.80
CA ILE A 4 -47.67 -24.11 -41.44
C ILE A 4 -46.47 -23.10 -41.55
N ILE A 5 -46.71 -21.81 -41.54
CA ILE A 5 -45.63 -20.82 -41.73
C ILE A 5 -45.24 -20.08 -40.43
N SER A 6 -45.80 -20.46 -39.28
CA SER A 6 -45.55 -19.66 -38.07
C SER A 6 -44.53 -20.25 -37.06
N PHE A 7 -44.19 -21.54 -37.13
CA PHE A 7 -43.38 -22.17 -36.07
C PHE A 7 -41.86 -22.03 -36.27
N LYS A 8 -41.39 -21.94 -37.51
CA LYS A 8 -39.93 -21.74 -37.78
C LYS A 8 -39.46 -20.35 -37.49
N ASN A 9 -40.29 -19.35 -37.71
CA ASN A 9 -39.93 -17.93 -37.43
C ASN A 9 -39.99 -17.61 -35.93
N LEU A 10 -40.85 -18.28 -35.17
CA LEU A 10 -40.93 -18.12 -33.72
C LEU A 10 -39.71 -18.73 -33.00
N ILE A 11 -39.19 -19.86 -33.48
CA ILE A 11 -37.98 -20.48 -32.94
C ILE A 11 -36.72 -19.63 -33.28
N LEU A 12 -36.65 -19.00 -34.46
CA LEU A 12 -35.55 -18.12 -34.85
C LEU A 12 -35.55 -16.83 -34.07
N THR A 13 -36.71 -16.28 -33.71
CA THR A 13 -36.82 -15.05 -32.90
C THR A 13 -36.51 -15.29 -31.42
N VAL A 14 -36.81 -16.48 -30.89
CA VAL A 14 -36.48 -16.87 -29.50
C VAL A 14 -34.99 -17.22 -29.37
N VAL A 15 -34.35 -17.78 -30.41
CA VAL A 15 -32.90 -18.05 -30.41
C VAL A 15 -32.09 -16.79 -30.57
N LEU A 16 -32.61 -15.70 -31.16
CA LEU A 16 -31.93 -14.41 -31.28
C LEU A 16 -32.03 -13.54 -30.00
N LEU A 17 -32.93 -13.87 -29.07
CA LEU A 17 -33.09 -13.17 -27.79
C LEU A 17 -32.26 -13.78 -26.63
N ILE A 18 -31.55 -14.89 -26.87
CA ILE A 18 -30.54 -15.45 -25.97
C ILE A 18 -29.11 -14.95 -26.36
N PHE A 19 -29.01 -13.81 -26.97
CA PHE A 19 -27.74 -13.06 -26.94
C PHE A 19 -27.58 -12.44 -25.55
N THR A 20 -27.19 -13.30 -24.64
CA THR A 20 -26.31 -13.06 -23.50
C THR A 20 -25.92 -11.60 -23.38
N VAL A 21 -26.56 -10.91 -22.48
CA VAL A 21 -25.87 -9.92 -21.66
C VAL A 21 -24.76 -10.71 -20.95
N HIS A 22 -23.60 -10.85 -21.59
CA HIS A 22 -22.36 -11.11 -20.86
C HIS A 22 -22.13 -9.85 -20.04
N GLY A 23 -22.78 -9.78 -18.89
CA GLY A 23 -22.33 -8.92 -17.85
C GLY A 23 -20.88 -9.34 -17.58
N SER A 24 -19.92 -8.52 -17.97
CA SER A 24 -18.53 -8.70 -17.58
C SER A 24 -18.56 -8.89 -16.07
N SER A 25 -18.19 -10.08 -15.59
CA SER A 25 -18.05 -10.28 -14.15
C SER A 25 -17.03 -9.29 -13.65
N ALA A 26 -17.28 -8.70 -12.48
CA ALA A 26 -16.35 -7.75 -11.89
C ALA A 26 -14.97 -8.40 -11.71
N GLU A 27 -13.92 -7.70 -12.09
CA GLU A 27 -12.54 -8.09 -11.85
C GLU A 27 -12.24 -8.00 -10.36
N LYS A 28 -11.62 -9.03 -9.79
CA LYS A 28 -11.36 -9.12 -8.34
C LYS A 28 -9.96 -8.71 -7.93
N SER A 29 -9.05 -8.55 -8.89
CA SER A 29 -7.66 -8.19 -8.67
C SER A 29 -7.18 -7.19 -9.72
N ILE A 30 -6.24 -6.35 -9.34
CA ILE A 30 -5.55 -5.37 -10.19
C ILE A 30 -4.07 -5.68 -10.13
N ALA A 31 -3.40 -5.79 -11.30
CA ALA A 31 -1.94 -5.82 -11.38
C ALA A 31 -1.47 -4.90 -12.50
N LEU A 32 -0.36 -4.20 -12.31
CA LEU A 32 0.15 -3.25 -13.29
C LEU A 32 1.30 -3.88 -14.08
N GLY A 33 0.96 -4.31 -15.32
CA GLY A 33 1.94 -4.80 -16.29
C GLY A 33 2.33 -6.28 -16.17
N TYR A 34 1.63 -7.04 -15.35
CA TYR A 34 1.77 -8.49 -15.20
C TYR A 34 0.44 -9.12 -14.73
N GLU A 35 0.36 -10.45 -14.76
CA GLU A 35 -0.81 -11.17 -14.24
C GLU A 35 -0.73 -11.28 -12.71
N PRO A 36 -1.82 -11.07 -11.97
CA PRO A 36 -1.86 -11.23 -10.51
C PRO A 36 -1.45 -12.65 -10.09
N LYS A 37 -0.66 -12.75 -9.02
CA LYS A 37 -0.20 -14.03 -8.48
C LYS A 37 -1.34 -14.90 -7.97
N TYR A 38 -2.31 -14.28 -7.30
CA TYR A 38 -3.45 -14.99 -6.70
C TYR A 38 -4.65 -14.95 -7.63
N ASP A 39 -5.20 -16.10 -7.93
CA ASP A 39 -6.42 -16.24 -8.75
C ASP A 39 -7.68 -15.81 -7.99
N THR A 40 -8.83 -15.85 -8.68
CA THR A 40 -10.12 -15.44 -8.10
C THR A 40 -10.63 -16.36 -6.99
N GLY A 41 -10.01 -17.50 -6.78
CA GLY A 41 -10.39 -18.52 -5.80
C GLY A 41 -9.41 -18.65 -4.64
N PHE A 42 -8.41 -17.77 -4.52
CA PHE A 42 -7.46 -17.87 -3.43
C PHE A 42 -8.14 -17.73 -2.05
N VAL A 43 -7.60 -18.42 -1.06
CA VAL A 43 -8.19 -18.51 0.28
C VAL A 43 -7.39 -17.74 1.34
N HIS A 44 -6.13 -17.47 1.08
CA HIS A 44 -5.24 -16.60 1.88
C HIS A 44 -3.99 -16.28 1.08
N PHE A 45 -3.28 -15.26 1.46
CA PHE A 45 -1.95 -14.96 0.90
C PHE A 45 -0.91 -16.00 1.36
N ASP A 46 0.11 -16.26 0.53
CA ASP A 46 1.15 -17.27 0.83
C ASP A 46 2.07 -16.88 2.00
N TYR A 47 2.15 -15.60 2.31
CA TYR A 47 3.01 -15.08 3.39
C TYR A 47 2.36 -15.12 4.78
N VAL A 48 1.19 -15.71 4.93
CA VAL A 48 0.50 -15.87 6.21
C VAL A 48 0.40 -17.34 6.62
N ASP A 49 0.25 -17.59 7.91
CA ASP A 49 -0.12 -18.88 8.45
C ASP A 49 -1.61 -18.86 8.86
N PRO A 50 -2.51 -19.48 8.08
CA PRO A 50 -3.94 -19.47 8.38
C PRO A 50 -4.29 -20.21 9.67
N THR A 51 -3.37 -21.07 10.20
CA THR A 51 -3.56 -21.82 11.43
C THR A 51 -3.09 -21.07 12.67
N SER A 52 -2.52 -19.88 12.51
CA SER A 52 -1.99 -19.07 13.62
C SER A 52 -3.06 -18.78 14.67
N THR A 53 -2.73 -19.07 15.92
CA THR A 53 -3.63 -18.82 17.05
C THR A 53 -3.79 -17.34 17.31
N LYS A 54 -5.04 -16.90 17.42
CA LYS A 54 -5.40 -15.49 17.71
C LYS A 54 -5.45 -15.26 19.23
N LYS A 55 -4.34 -14.80 19.84
CA LYS A 55 -4.27 -14.52 21.27
C LYS A 55 -3.12 -13.59 21.67
N GLY A 56 -3.19 -13.06 22.88
CA GLY A 56 -2.09 -12.39 23.56
C GLY A 56 -1.90 -10.93 23.12
N THR A 57 -0.82 -10.35 23.57
CA THR A 57 -0.46 -8.95 23.33
C THR A 57 0.92 -8.86 22.70
N ILE A 58 1.06 -8.09 21.62
CA ILE A 58 2.35 -7.64 21.12
C ILE A 58 2.61 -6.21 21.58
N ARG A 59 3.79 -5.95 22.11
CA ARG A 59 4.27 -4.63 22.53
C ARG A 59 5.26 -4.13 21.48
N LEU A 60 5.04 -2.92 21.02
CA LEU A 60 5.83 -2.25 19.99
C LEU A 60 6.30 -0.89 20.48
N SER A 61 7.30 -0.32 19.83
CA SER A 61 7.76 1.03 20.11
C SER A 61 7.22 2.04 19.12
N ALA A 62 7.03 3.26 19.58
CA ALA A 62 6.84 4.45 18.76
C ALA A 62 7.71 5.58 19.31
N PHE A 63 7.94 6.62 18.52
CA PHE A 63 8.83 7.74 18.90
C PHE A 63 8.11 9.07 18.82
N GLY A 64 8.45 9.97 19.76
CA GLY A 64 7.82 11.28 19.84
C GLY A 64 6.46 11.24 20.54
N THR A 65 5.43 11.76 19.90
CA THR A 65 4.06 11.85 20.43
C THR A 65 3.04 11.76 19.31
N PHE A 66 1.77 11.82 19.66
CA PHE A 66 0.66 12.06 18.73
C PHE A 66 -0.30 13.10 19.33
N GLU A 67 -1.10 13.73 18.50
CA GLU A 67 -1.99 14.84 18.89
C GLU A 67 -3.44 14.61 18.45
N SER A 68 -3.65 13.70 17.51
CA SER A 68 -4.96 13.47 16.93
C SER A 68 -5.14 12.01 16.54
N LEU A 69 -6.37 11.52 16.63
CA LEU A 69 -6.79 10.22 16.08
C LEU A 69 -7.28 10.34 14.61
N ASN A 70 -7.02 11.49 13.97
CA ASN A 70 -7.28 11.70 12.56
C ASN A 70 -5.96 11.70 11.77
N PRO A 71 -5.64 10.62 11.03
CA PRO A 71 -4.37 10.48 10.31
C PRO A 71 -4.34 11.22 8.97
N PHE A 72 -5.44 11.83 8.57
CA PHE A 72 -5.61 12.41 7.24
C PHE A 72 -5.31 13.91 7.17
N LEU A 73 -4.89 14.51 8.28
CA LEU A 73 -4.57 15.94 8.37
C LEU A 73 -3.09 16.22 8.13
N LEU A 74 -2.78 17.34 7.47
CA LEU A 74 -1.39 17.74 7.20
C LEU A 74 -0.60 18.10 8.46
N LYS A 75 -1.23 18.77 9.42
CA LYS A 75 -0.57 19.32 10.62
C LYS A 75 -0.83 18.50 11.87
N SER A 76 -1.35 17.31 11.73
CA SER A 76 -1.67 16.44 12.86
C SER A 76 -0.73 15.24 12.90
N LEU A 77 -0.24 14.92 14.09
CA LEU A 77 0.53 13.70 14.33
C LEU A 77 -0.44 12.63 14.81
N ALA A 78 -0.69 11.66 13.96
CA ALA A 78 -1.49 10.49 14.30
C ALA A 78 -0.67 9.43 15.02
N PRO A 79 -1.29 8.59 15.89
CA PRO A 79 -0.57 7.54 16.59
C PRO A 79 -0.11 6.41 15.66
N ALA A 80 0.99 5.77 16.07
CA ALA A 80 1.52 4.60 15.38
C ALA A 80 0.46 3.50 15.25
N GLY A 81 0.40 2.87 14.08
CA GLY A 81 -0.51 1.78 13.76
C GLY A 81 -1.95 2.18 13.41
N LEU A 82 -2.33 3.44 13.56
CA LEU A 82 -3.73 3.86 13.36
C LEU A 82 -4.25 3.57 11.95
N ASN A 83 -3.49 3.94 10.92
CA ASN A 83 -3.90 3.72 9.53
C ASN A 83 -4.10 2.23 9.23
N ASP A 84 -3.13 1.42 9.59
CA ASP A 84 -3.06 0.02 9.16
C ASP A 84 -3.95 -0.92 9.99
N LEU A 85 -4.34 -0.49 11.18
CA LEU A 85 -5.09 -1.32 12.12
C LEU A 85 -6.58 -0.96 12.17
N VAL A 86 -6.93 0.30 11.88
CA VAL A 86 -8.29 0.81 12.10
C VAL A 86 -9.00 1.15 10.80
N PHE A 87 -8.28 1.63 9.78
CA PHE A 87 -8.87 1.99 8.50
C PHE A 87 -8.57 0.93 7.45
N GLU A 88 -9.52 0.72 6.55
CA GLU A 88 -9.39 -0.17 5.40
C GLU A 88 -9.77 0.55 4.10
N THR A 89 -9.40 -0.08 3.00
CA THR A 89 -9.54 0.47 1.64
C THR A 89 -10.45 -0.41 0.78
N LEU A 90 -10.84 0.06 -0.39
CA LEU A 90 -11.67 -0.74 -1.31
C LEU A 90 -10.95 -2.01 -1.77
N MET A 91 -9.64 -1.90 -2.03
CA MET A 91 -8.78 -3.01 -2.45
C MET A 91 -7.64 -3.16 -1.45
N GLU A 92 -7.12 -4.37 -1.28
CA GLU A 92 -5.97 -4.68 -0.42
C GLU A 92 -4.74 -4.99 -1.24
N ARG A 93 -3.61 -4.38 -0.90
CA ARG A 93 -2.32 -4.63 -1.57
C ARG A 93 -1.72 -5.96 -1.15
N SER A 94 -1.19 -6.71 -2.12
CA SER A 94 -0.33 -7.85 -1.83
C SER A 94 1.05 -7.37 -1.35
N LEU A 95 1.62 -8.07 -0.36
CA LEU A 95 2.95 -7.77 0.17
C LEU A 95 4.08 -8.54 -0.54
N ASP A 96 3.74 -9.51 -1.38
CA ASP A 96 4.67 -10.35 -2.12
C ASP A 96 4.56 -10.18 -3.64
N GLU A 97 3.92 -9.09 -4.08
CA GLU A 97 3.84 -8.66 -5.46
C GLU A 97 4.22 -7.18 -5.60
N PRO A 98 4.88 -6.76 -6.68
CA PRO A 98 5.37 -5.39 -6.78
C PRO A 98 4.27 -4.33 -6.93
N SER A 99 3.13 -4.67 -7.54
CA SER A 99 2.06 -3.72 -7.83
C SER A 99 0.73 -4.42 -8.11
N SER A 100 0.22 -5.17 -7.12
CA SER A 100 -1.07 -5.85 -7.17
C SER A 100 -1.95 -5.48 -5.98
N SER A 101 -3.26 -5.45 -6.22
CA SER A 101 -4.28 -5.28 -5.20
C SER A 101 -5.46 -6.22 -5.45
N TYR A 102 -6.10 -6.68 -4.39
CA TYR A 102 -7.18 -7.66 -4.38
C TYR A 102 -8.43 -7.08 -3.73
N GLY A 103 -9.61 -7.51 -4.17
CA GLY A 103 -10.87 -7.04 -3.62
C GLY A 103 -10.94 -7.22 -2.11
N HIS A 104 -11.24 -6.12 -1.38
CA HIS A 104 -11.36 -6.12 0.07
C HIS A 104 -12.72 -5.58 0.50
N ILE A 105 -12.90 -4.29 0.84
CA ILE A 105 -14.24 -3.71 1.01
C ILE A 105 -15.03 -3.82 -0.31
N ALA A 106 -14.37 -3.62 -1.45
CA ALA A 106 -14.97 -3.94 -2.74
C ALA A 106 -14.83 -5.44 -3.04
N SER A 107 -15.91 -6.05 -3.54
CA SER A 107 -15.89 -7.41 -4.09
C SER A 107 -15.15 -7.48 -5.43
N GLY A 108 -14.98 -6.34 -6.10
CA GLY A 108 -14.32 -6.19 -7.38
C GLY A 108 -14.63 -4.85 -8.03
N TYR A 109 -14.20 -4.72 -9.28
CA TYR A 109 -14.38 -3.50 -10.07
C TYR A 109 -14.63 -3.82 -11.55
N ASN A 110 -15.15 -2.84 -12.29
CA ASN A 110 -15.20 -2.83 -13.74
C ASN A 110 -14.55 -1.56 -14.28
N LEU A 111 -13.44 -1.72 -15.00
CA LEU A 111 -12.82 -0.64 -15.78
C LEU A 111 -13.53 -0.54 -17.13
N ALA A 112 -13.99 0.65 -17.50
CA ALA A 112 -14.63 0.85 -18.80
C ALA A 112 -13.63 0.61 -19.95
N ASN A 113 -14.10 0.08 -21.09
CA ASN A 113 -13.26 -0.25 -22.25
C ASN A 113 -12.49 0.96 -22.79
N ASP A 114 -13.03 2.17 -22.62
CA ASP A 114 -12.37 3.42 -23.02
C ASP A 114 -11.29 3.86 -22.00
N GLY A 115 -11.20 3.22 -20.83
CA GLY A 115 -10.28 3.56 -19.75
C GLY A 115 -10.57 4.89 -19.07
N LEU A 116 -11.79 5.42 -19.21
CA LEU A 116 -12.20 6.73 -18.68
C LEU A 116 -13.11 6.67 -17.46
N SER A 117 -13.40 5.48 -16.96
CA SER A 117 -14.14 5.33 -15.70
C SER A 117 -13.93 3.94 -15.10
N VAL A 118 -14.08 3.83 -13.78
CA VAL A 118 -14.10 2.58 -13.04
C VAL A 118 -15.32 2.54 -12.13
N THR A 119 -15.96 1.37 -12.03
CA THR A 119 -17.04 1.11 -11.08
C THR A 119 -16.55 0.10 -10.06
N TYR A 120 -16.67 0.39 -8.77
CA TYR A 120 -16.40 -0.53 -7.66
C TYR A 120 -17.70 -1.04 -7.09
N TYR A 121 -17.71 -2.32 -6.69
CA TYR A 121 -18.85 -3.02 -6.09
C TYR A 121 -18.52 -3.35 -4.64
N ILE A 122 -19.25 -2.78 -3.69
CA ILE A 122 -19.03 -2.95 -2.26
C ILE A 122 -19.65 -4.27 -1.80
N LYS A 123 -18.94 -5.04 -0.98
CA LYS A 123 -19.44 -6.29 -0.41
C LYS A 123 -20.64 -6.06 0.50
N ASP A 124 -21.62 -6.94 0.46
CA ASP A 124 -22.84 -6.85 1.29
C ASP A 124 -22.54 -7.01 2.78
N ASN A 125 -21.56 -7.86 3.12
CA ASN A 125 -21.13 -8.13 4.49
C ASN A 125 -20.15 -7.10 5.07
N ALA A 126 -19.67 -6.13 4.28
CA ALA A 126 -18.73 -5.12 4.76
C ALA A 126 -19.41 -4.16 5.74
N THR A 127 -18.86 -4.07 6.98
CA THR A 127 -19.40 -3.23 8.05
C THR A 127 -18.32 -2.42 8.75
N PHE A 128 -18.72 -1.30 9.33
CA PHE A 128 -17.90 -0.55 10.27
C PHE A 128 -17.86 -1.23 11.66
N SER A 129 -16.96 -0.77 12.51
CA SER A 129 -16.77 -1.28 13.88
C SER A 129 -17.99 -1.12 14.79
N ASN A 130 -18.90 -0.23 14.45
CA ASN A 130 -20.19 -0.03 15.15
C ASN A 130 -21.33 -0.90 14.58
N GLY A 131 -21.07 -1.74 13.58
CA GLY A 131 -22.04 -2.64 12.95
C GLY A 131 -22.83 -2.03 11.79
N ASP A 132 -22.66 -0.75 11.47
CA ASP A 132 -23.28 -0.14 10.30
C ASP A 132 -22.71 -0.71 8.99
N SER A 133 -23.57 -0.97 8.01
CA SER A 133 -23.15 -1.42 6.67
C SER A 133 -22.37 -0.33 5.95
N ILE A 134 -21.29 -0.71 5.26
CA ILE A 134 -20.56 0.19 4.37
C ILE A 134 -21.31 0.33 3.05
N THR A 135 -21.53 1.57 2.62
CA THR A 135 -22.30 1.90 1.42
C THR A 135 -21.48 2.76 0.45
N SER A 136 -21.97 2.89 -0.77
CA SER A 136 -21.43 3.81 -1.77
C SER A 136 -21.43 5.28 -1.29
N SER A 137 -22.37 5.64 -0.40
CA SER A 137 -22.41 6.96 0.23
C SER A 137 -21.22 7.20 1.16
N ASP A 138 -20.75 6.17 1.88
CA ASP A 138 -19.57 6.28 2.75
C ASP A 138 -18.30 6.40 1.93
N VAL A 139 -18.21 5.69 0.82
CA VAL A 139 -17.08 5.82 -0.14
C VAL A 139 -17.05 7.23 -0.73
N LEU A 140 -18.18 7.76 -1.19
CA LEU A 140 -18.28 9.13 -1.69
C LEU A 140 -17.92 10.16 -0.61
N PHE A 141 -18.41 9.96 0.62
CA PHE A 141 -18.11 10.82 1.76
C PHE A 141 -16.61 10.83 2.07
N SER A 142 -15.98 9.66 2.19
CA SER A 142 -14.55 9.53 2.44
C SER A 142 -13.72 10.20 1.34
N TYR A 143 -14.02 9.93 0.06
CA TYR A 143 -13.37 10.57 -1.07
C TYR A 143 -13.51 12.09 -1.03
N SER A 144 -14.75 12.60 -0.88
CA SER A 144 -15.03 14.03 -0.90
C SER A 144 -14.35 14.78 0.24
N THR A 145 -14.30 14.16 1.43
CA THR A 145 -13.61 14.71 2.59
C THR A 145 -12.10 14.77 2.35
N LEU A 146 -11.50 13.69 1.81
CA LEU A 146 -10.06 13.60 1.60
C LEU A 146 -9.54 14.53 0.50
N ILE A 147 -10.35 14.86 -0.52
CA ILE A 147 -9.97 15.84 -1.54
C ILE A 147 -10.27 17.29 -1.15
N SER A 148 -10.90 17.53 -0.01
CA SER A 148 -11.19 18.88 0.48
C SER A 148 -9.91 19.63 0.89
N GLU A 149 -10.00 20.94 1.08
CA GLU A 149 -8.85 21.77 1.45
C GLU A 149 -8.33 21.51 2.86
N VAL A 150 -9.17 20.97 3.73
CA VAL A 150 -8.85 20.69 5.13
C VAL A 150 -8.07 19.38 5.32
N ALA A 151 -8.12 18.46 4.35
CA ALA A 151 -7.35 17.23 4.39
C ALA A 151 -5.91 17.42 3.85
N HIS A 152 -5.06 16.43 4.08
CA HIS A 152 -3.67 16.45 3.59
C HIS A 152 -3.62 16.61 2.07
N PRO A 153 -2.85 17.56 1.52
CA PRO A 153 -2.85 17.88 0.08
C PRO A 153 -2.49 16.72 -0.85
N GLN A 154 -1.81 15.68 -0.32
CA GLN A 154 -1.43 14.49 -1.10
C GLN A 154 -2.63 13.84 -1.78
N TYR A 155 -3.80 13.79 -1.12
CA TYR A 155 -4.99 13.15 -1.68
C TYR A 155 -5.52 13.88 -2.92
N ARG A 156 -5.49 15.20 -2.94
CA ARG A 156 -5.83 16.00 -4.13
C ARG A 156 -4.87 15.76 -5.28
N ILE A 157 -3.60 15.48 -5.00
CA ILE A 157 -2.58 15.17 -6.01
C ILE A 157 -2.79 13.77 -6.56
N TYR A 158 -2.96 12.76 -5.70
CA TYR A 158 -3.17 11.37 -6.14
C TYR A 158 -4.43 11.22 -6.99
N TRP A 159 -5.51 11.89 -6.63
CA TRP A 159 -6.80 11.77 -7.31
C TRP A 159 -7.11 12.95 -8.23
N ALA A 160 -6.09 13.71 -8.63
CA ALA A 160 -6.25 14.90 -9.49
C ALA A 160 -6.92 14.60 -10.85
N ASP A 161 -6.75 13.39 -11.38
CA ASP A 161 -7.33 12.96 -12.65
C ASP A 161 -8.79 12.47 -12.53
N ILE A 162 -9.38 12.44 -11.35
CA ILE A 162 -10.82 12.16 -11.18
C ILE A 162 -11.60 13.41 -11.56
N LYS A 163 -12.56 13.25 -12.49
CA LYS A 163 -13.46 14.30 -12.96
C LYS A 163 -14.70 14.43 -12.08
N SER A 164 -15.31 13.29 -11.77
CA SER A 164 -16.52 13.20 -10.93
C SER A 164 -16.73 11.79 -10.41
N VAL A 165 -17.52 11.69 -9.34
CA VAL A 165 -17.92 10.43 -8.74
C VAL A 165 -19.44 10.36 -8.74
N LYS A 166 -20.00 9.17 -9.03
CA LYS A 166 -21.45 8.91 -9.08
C LYS A 166 -21.79 7.66 -8.28
N ILE A 167 -22.73 7.78 -7.37
CA ILE A 167 -23.41 6.64 -6.76
C ILE A 167 -24.35 6.06 -7.82
N LEU A 168 -24.22 4.77 -8.13
CA LEU A 168 -25.13 4.06 -9.02
C LEU A 168 -26.27 3.41 -8.24
N ASP A 169 -25.93 2.79 -7.11
CA ASP A 169 -26.83 2.23 -6.11
C ASP A 169 -26.14 2.18 -4.74
N GLU A 170 -26.74 1.53 -3.75
CA GLU A 170 -26.23 1.45 -2.37
C GLU A 170 -24.86 0.77 -2.29
N LYS A 171 -24.55 -0.16 -3.20
CA LYS A 171 -23.32 -0.96 -3.19
C LYS A 171 -22.44 -0.74 -4.42
N SER A 172 -22.77 0.21 -5.29
CA SER A 172 -22.03 0.47 -6.52
C SER A 172 -21.71 1.95 -6.67
N ILE A 173 -20.41 2.25 -6.91
CA ILE A 173 -19.91 3.61 -7.07
C ILE A 173 -19.00 3.73 -8.28
N LYS A 174 -19.21 4.77 -9.11
CA LYS A 174 -18.47 5.00 -10.35
C LYS A 174 -17.62 6.25 -10.26
N PHE A 175 -16.33 6.10 -10.56
CA PHE A 175 -15.37 7.20 -10.71
C PHE A 175 -15.13 7.47 -12.19
N ILE A 176 -15.28 8.71 -12.62
CA ILE A 176 -15.11 9.18 -14.01
C ILE A 176 -13.83 9.99 -14.07
N PHE A 177 -12.98 9.70 -15.07
CA PHE A 177 -11.64 10.28 -15.22
C PHE A 177 -11.63 11.47 -16.17
N LYS A 178 -10.71 12.41 -15.96
CA LYS A 178 -10.45 13.54 -16.88
C LYS A 178 -9.68 13.08 -18.11
N ARG A 179 -8.85 12.05 -17.97
CA ARG A 179 -7.99 11.48 -19.01
C ARG A 179 -7.71 10.03 -18.70
N LYS A 180 -7.24 9.26 -19.69
CA LYS A 180 -6.74 7.91 -19.47
C LYS A 180 -5.52 7.94 -18.55
N ASN A 181 -5.57 7.15 -17.52
CA ASN A 181 -4.46 6.92 -16.60
C ASN A 181 -4.50 5.44 -16.20
N PRO A 182 -3.52 4.62 -16.64
CA PRO A 182 -3.54 3.17 -16.42
C PRO A 182 -3.44 2.76 -14.95
N GLU A 183 -3.00 3.66 -14.07
CA GLU A 183 -2.83 3.39 -12.64
C GLU A 183 -3.99 3.89 -11.79
N LEU A 184 -4.84 4.79 -12.34
CA LEU A 184 -5.82 5.51 -11.53
C LEU A 184 -6.86 4.61 -10.87
N HIS A 185 -7.28 3.53 -11.54
CA HIS A 185 -8.21 2.57 -10.95
C HIS A 185 -7.59 1.85 -9.74
N MET A 186 -6.29 1.51 -9.74
CA MET A 186 -5.61 0.98 -8.57
C MET A 186 -5.48 2.02 -7.45
N ILE A 187 -5.08 3.25 -7.79
CA ILE A 187 -4.94 4.35 -6.83
C ILE A 187 -6.27 4.68 -6.13
N ILE A 188 -7.41 4.55 -6.84
CA ILE A 188 -8.74 4.69 -6.24
C ILE A 188 -9.03 3.54 -5.28
N GLY A 189 -8.56 2.33 -5.59
CA GLY A 189 -8.69 1.17 -4.71
C GLY A 189 -8.08 1.38 -3.32
N ASP A 190 -7.10 2.27 -3.19
CA ASP A 190 -6.42 2.63 -1.94
C ASP A 190 -7.15 3.73 -1.13
N ILE A 191 -8.36 4.15 -1.49
CA ILE A 191 -9.12 5.14 -0.70
C ILE A 191 -9.47 4.56 0.67
N PRO A 192 -8.99 5.15 1.78
CA PRO A 192 -9.41 4.74 3.12
C PRO A 192 -10.88 5.11 3.35
N ILE A 193 -11.65 4.14 3.84
CA ILE A 193 -13.09 4.30 4.06
C ILE A 193 -13.37 4.49 5.55
N PHE A 194 -14.15 5.52 5.87
CA PHE A 194 -14.57 5.82 7.23
C PHE A 194 -16.03 6.29 7.28
N SER A 195 -16.66 6.04 8.42
CA SER A 195 -18.07 6.36 8.61
C SER A 195 -18.29 7.86 8.75
N ARG A 196 -19.34 8.37 8.10
CA ARG A 196 -19.80 9.74 8.30
C ARG A 196 -20.12 10.05 9.77
N LYS A 197 -20.60 9.05 10.51
CA LYS A 197 -20.93 9.20 11.95
C LYS A 197 -19.72 9.52 12.81
N TRP A 198 -18.49 9.17 12.39
CA TRP A 198 -17.28 9.56 13.10
C TRP A 198 -17.10 11.09 13.16
N LEU A 199 -17.52 11.79 12.10
CA LEU A 199 -17.36 13.24 11.99
C LEU A 199 -18.67 14.01 12.22
N GLU A 200 -19.73 13.34 12.64
CA GLU A 200 -21.04 13.98 12.83
C GLU A 200 -20.95 15.12 13.85
N GLY A 201 -21.34 16.33 13.41
CA GLY A 201 -21.29 17.55 14.23
C GLY A 201 -19.89 18.13 14.46
N LYS A 202 -18.88 17.73 13.69
CA LYS A 202 -17.49 18.18 13.84
C LYS A 202 -16.90 18.63 12.52
N GLU A 203 -15.98 19.59 12.61
CA GLU A 203 -15.13 19.95 11.48
C GLU A 203 -13.98 18.96 11.33
N PHE A 204 -13.67 18.57 10.10
CA PHE A 204 -12.69 17.53 9.81
C PHE A 204 -11.26 17.92 10.21
N ASP A 205 -10.91 19.20 10.15
CA ASP A 205 -9.57 19.74 10.42
C ASP A 205 -9.33 20.08 11.90
N GLN A 206 -10.34 19.93 12.75
CA GLN A 206 -10.16 20.08 14.19
C GLN A 206 -9.45 18.86 14.77
N THR A 207 -8.57 19.08 15.74
CA THR A 207 -7.89 17.99 16.45
C THR A 207 -8.92 17.10 17.14
N ILE A 208 -8.94 15.83 16.76
CA ILE A 208 -9.95 14.88 17.21
C ILE A 208 -9.26 13.79 18.03
N LEU A 209 -9.59 13.70 19.32
CA LEU A 209 -9.18 12.61 20.21
C LEU A 209 -10.31 11.57 20.41
N GLU A 210 -11.34 11.60 19.57
CA GLU A 210 -12.37 10.59 19.55
C GLU A 210 -11.98 9.42 18.67
N LYS A 211 -12.33 8.22 19.15
CA LYS A 211 -12.03 6.98 18.44
C LYS A 211 -12.74 6.94 17.09
N PRO A 212 -12.02 6.65 15.98
CA PRO A 212 -12.63 6.54 14.66
C PRO A 212 -13.67 5.43 14.59
N ILE A 213 -14.72 5.64 13.78
CA ILE A 213 -15.63 4.60 13.33
C ILE A 213 -15.18 4.21 11.91
N ALA A 214 -14.42 3.12 11.82
CA ALA A 214 -13.88 2.58 10.59
C ALA A 214 -14.05 1.05 10.58
N SER A 215 -13.56 0.35 9.57
CA SER A 215 -13.88 -1.06 9.34
C SER A 215 -12.78 -2.03 9.75
N GLY A 216 -11.65 -1.54 10.21
CA GLY A 216 -10.43 -2.33 10.41
C GLY A 216 -10.50 -3.42 11.48
N PRO A 217 -9.48 -4.30 11.46
CA PRO A 217 -9.40 -5.47 12.37
C PRO A 217 -9.21 -5.10 13.84
N TYR A 218 -8.81 -3.87 14.13
CA TYR A 218 -8.64 -3.37 15.49
C TYR A 218 -9.43 -2.10 15.72
N ILE A 219 -9.80 -1.89 16.98
CA ILE A 219 -10.36 -0.65 17.50
C ILE A 219 -9.42 -0.08 18.58
N ILE A 220 -9.43 1.23 18.77
CA ILE A 220 -8.65 1.85 19.84
C ILE A 220 -9.27 1.47 21.18
N ASP A 221 -8.51 0.80 22.03
CA ASP A 221 -8.90 0.45 23.42
C ASP A 221 -8.65 1.63 24.35
N SER A 222 -7.38 2.02 24.51
CA SER A 222 -6.94 3.10 25.40
C SER A 222 -5.73 3.82 24.83
N PHE A 223 -5.55 5.07 25.23
CA PHE A 223 -4.40 5.86 24.80
C PHE A 223 -4.09 7.00 25.78
N GLU A 224 -2.84 7.44 25.75
CA GLU A 224 -2.35 8.65 26.39
C GLU A 224 -1.28 9.28 25.48
N PRO A 225 -1.54 10.48 24.92
CA PRO A 225 -0.60 11.13 24.01
C PRO A 225 0.81 11.24 24.62
N GLY A 226 1.82 10.90 23.83
CA GLY A 226 3.22 10.88 24.25
C GLY A 226 3.62 9.70 25.13
N ARG A 227 2.70 8.84 25.55
CA ARG A 227 3.01 7.69 26.40
C ARG A 227 2.68 6.35 25.75
N TYR A 228 1.44 6.14 25.33
CA TYR A 228 1.03 4.89 24.71
C TYR A 228 -0.26 4.99 23.92
N ILE A 229 -0.47 4.03 23.03
CA ILE A 229 -1.77 3.67 22.47
C ILE A 229 -1.90 2.15 22.44
N THR A 230 -3.08 1.64 22.78
CA THR A 230 -3.42 0.22 22.76
C THR A 230 -4.60 0.02 21.81
N TYR A 231 -4.43 -0.90 20.89
CA TYR A 231 -5.46 -1.38 20.00
C TYR A 231 -5.93 -2.75 20.47
N LYS A 232 -7.23 -2.96 20.48
CA LYS A 232 -7.89 -4.22 20.79
C LYS A 232 -8.47 -4.81 19.52
N ARG A 233 -8.26 -6.11 19.28
CA ARG A 233 -8.85 -6.79 18.12
C ARG A 233 -10.36 -6.67 18.16
N ASN A 234 -10.95 -6.27 17.04
CA ASN A 234 -12.40 -6.19 16.87
C ASN A 234 -12.97 -7.62 16.81
N GLN A 235 -13.75 -8.00 17.81
CA GLN A 235 -14.34 -9.35 17.88
C GLN A 235 -15.41 -9.57 16.83
N ASN A 236 -16.02 -8.49 16.32
CA ASN A 236 -17.04 -8.50 15.27
C ASN A 236 -16.46 -8.03 13.93
N TYR A 237 -15.17 -8.29 13.70
CA TYR A 237 -14.52 -7.88 12.47
C TYR A 237 -15.12 -8.60 11.27
N TRP A 238 -15.69 -7.84 10.34
CA TRP A 238 -16.44 -8.33 9.19
C TRP A 238 -15.60 -9.19 8.24
N ALA A 239 -14.31 -8.88 8.09
CA ALA A 239 -13.43 -9.50 7.12
C ALA A 239 -12.59 -10.65 7.68
N ILE A 240 -12.94 -11.22 8.84
CA ILE A 240 -12.12 -12.25 9.51
C ILE A 240 -11.88 -13.49 8.63
N GLU A 241 -12.84 -13.83 7.75
CA GLU A 241 -12.80 -14.96 6.83
C GLU A 241 -12.49 -14.53 5.38
N GLU A 242 -12.27 -13.24 5.14
CA GLU A 242 -11.91 -12.77 3.80
C GLU A 242 -10.50 -13.23 3.41
N PRO A 243 -10.28 -13.71 2.17
CA PRO A 243 -8.98 -14.21 1.73
C PRO A 243 -7.83 -13.21 1.95
N THR A 244 -8.10 -11.92 1.87
CA THR A 244 -7.15 -10.85 2.13
C THR A 244 -6.80 -10.66 3.61
N ARG A 245 -7.45 -11.40 4.53
CA ARG A 245 -7.29 -11.27 6.00
C ARG A 245 -7.07 -12.57 6.74
N VAL A 246 -7.40 -13.71 6.15
CA VAL A 246 -7.14 -15.03 6.77
C VAL A 246 -5.67 -15.13 7.16
N GLY A 247 -5.40 -15.58 8.39
CA GLY A 247 -4.03 -15.74 8.92
C GLY A 247 -3.36 -14.47 9.44
N MET A 248 -4.02 -13.30 9.31
CA MET A 248 -3.51 -12.01 9.79
C MET A 248 -4.13 -11.61 11.13
N TYR A 249 -3.55 -10.56 11.75
CA TYR A 249 -4.10 -9.91 12.96
C TYR A 249 -4.30 -10.86 14.14
N ASN A 250 -3.25 -11.59 14.49
CA ASN A 250 -3.29 -12.72 15.41
C ASN A 250 -3.24 -12.34 16.90
N PHE A 251 -2.93 -11.09 17.25
CA PHE A 251 -2.88 -10.64 18.65
C PHE A 251 -4.23 -10.07 19.10
N ASP A 252 -4.61 -10.31 20.37
CA ASP A 252 -5.79 -9.67 20.98
C ASP A 252 -5.57 -8.18 21.21
N TYR A 253 -4.33 -7.81 21.55
CA TYR A 253 -3.92 -6.42 21.76
C TYR A 253 -2.62 -6.10 21.04
N ILE A 254 -2.54 -4.92 20.44
CA ILE A 254 -1.33 -4.30 19.94
C ILE A 254 -1.09 -3.03 20.73
N LYS A 255 0.02 -2.96 21.47
CA LYS A 255 0.35 -1.81 22.31
C LYS A 255 1.60 -1.13 21.81
N PHE A 256 1.50 0.15 21.43
CA PHE A 256 2.64 1.01 21.14
C PHE A 256 2.97 1.83 22.39
N LYS A 257 4.21 1.73 22.85
CA LYS A 257 4.79 2.57 23.89
C LYS A 257 5.68 3.64 23.25
N TYR A 258 5.48 4.89 23.64
CA TYR A 258 6.21 6.00 23.08
C TYR A 258 7.49 6.26 23.84
N TYR A 259 8.59 6.45 23.11
CA TYR A 259 9.90 6.79 23.63
C TYR A 259 10.34 8.13 23.03
N LYS A 260 11.17 8.86 23.79
CA LYS A 260 11.66 10.15 23.36
C LYS A 260 12.47 10.07 22.07
N ASP A 261 13.35 9.09 21.98
CA ASP A 261 14.22 8.86 20.85
C ASP A 261 14.60 7.39 20.71
N MET A 262 15.26 7.08 19.59
CA MET A 262 15.61 5.70 19.24
C MET A 262 16.67 5.07 20.14
N THR A 263 17.52 5.88 20.81
CA THR A 263 18.54 5.35 21.74
C THR A 263 17.86 4.83 23.00
N VAL A 264 16.97 5.63 23.58
CA VAL A 264 16.15 5.22 24.74
C VAL A 264 15.28 4.01 24.35
N GLY A 265 14.68 4.02 23.16
CA GLY A 265 13.88 2.88 22.66
C GLY A 265 14.71 1.61 22.53
N LEU A 266 15.94 1.66 22.04
CA LEU A 266 16.80 0.48 21.93
C LEU A 266 17.17 -0.10 23.30
N GLU A 267 17.47 0.72 24.28
CA GLU A 267 17.77 0.25 25.65
C GLU A 267 16.51 -0.38 26.29
N ALA A 268 15.34 0.20 26.06
CA ALA A 268 14.07 -0.39 26.48
C ALA A 268 13.79 -1.74 25.80
N PHE A 269 14.16 -1.90 24.52
CA PHE A 269 14.08 -3.19 23.82
C PHE A 269 14.98 -4.23 24.47
N LYS A 270 16.23 -3.88 24.72
CA LYS A 270 17.20 -4.77 25.40
C LYS A 270 16.72 -5.18 26.80
N ALA A 271 16.00 -4.29 27.49
CA ALA A 271 15.36 -4.56 28.77
C ALA A 271 14.07 -5.39 28.67
N GLY A 272 13.59 -5.72 27.46
CA GLY A 272 12.39 -6.53 27.24
C GLY A 272 11.07 -5.74 27.43
N GLU A 273 11.09 -4.42 27.31
CA GLU A 273 9.88 -3.59 27.46
C GLU A 273 8.93 -3.73 26.26
N TYR A 274 9.43 -4.11 25.08
CA TYR A 274 8.64 -4.43 23.91
C TYR A 274 9.25 -5.58 23.09
N ASP A 275 8.48 -6.14 22.16
CA ASP A 275 8.69 -7.49 21.65
C ASP A 275 9.33 -7.52 20.26
N TYR A 276 9.25 -6.42 19.49
CA TYR A 276 9.73 -6.37 18.11
C TYR A 276 10.25 -4.97 17.76
N ILE A 277 11.34 -4.92 17.02
CA ILE A 277 11.89 -3.71 16.42
C ILE A 277 12.33 -4.00 14.98
N PHE A 278 11.95 -3.14 14.06
CA PHE A 278 12.49 -3.10 12.70
C PHE A 278 13.64 -2.11 12.66
N GLU A 279 14.85 -2.58 12.34
CA GLU A 279 16.04 -1.74 12.29
C GLU A 279 16.55 -1.58 10.87
N ASN A 280 16.59 -0.35 10.38
CA ASN A 280 17.10 0.02 9.06
C ASN A 280 18.37 0.87 9.11
N HIS A 281 18.90 1.13 10.30
CA HIS A 281 20.11 1.94 10.49
C HIS A 281 21.35 1.05 10.61
N SER A 282 22.22 1.07 9.60
CA SER A 282 23.38 0.17 9.46
C SER A 282 24.30 0.16 10.67
N LYS A 283 24.63 1.33 11.26
CA LYS A 283 25.48 1.42 12.44
C LYS A 283 24.86 0.72 13.64
N ARG A 284 23.58 0.98 13.94
CA ARG A 284 22.90 0.28 15.05
C ARG A 284 22.82 -1.21 14.82
N TRP A 285 22.41 -1.63 13.62
CA TRP A 285 22.36 -3.03 13.25
C TRP A 285 23.72 -3.73 13.47
N ALA A 286 24.82 -3.09 13.06
CA ALA A 286 26.14 -3.69 13.16
C ALA A 286 26.71 -3.71 14.58
N ARG A 287 26.42 -2.71 15.42
CA ARG A 287 27.13 -2.47 16.69
C ARG A 287 26.26 -2.59 17.93
N ASP A 288 25.02 -2.07 17.86
CA ASP A 288 24.27 -1.79 19.07
C ASP A 288 23.35 -2.95 19.49
N TYR A 289 23.04 -3.87 18.58
CA TYR A 289 22.27 -5.09 18.83
C TYR A 289 23.20 -6.20 19.37
N SER A 290 23.66 -6.02 20.59
CA SER A 290 24.54 -6.95 21.31
C SER A 290 24.24 -6.92 22.81
N GLY A 291 24.74 -7.91 23.55
CA GLY A 291 24.59 -7.99 25.00
C GLY A 291 24.07 -9.35 25.46
N PRO A 292 23.86 -9.54 26.78
CA PRO A 292 23.52 -10.83 27.37
C PRO A 292 22.27 -11.50 26.76
N ASN A 293 21.22 -10.70 26.48
CA ASN A 293 19.95 -11.20 25.94
C ASN A 293 20.07 -11.69 24.48
N PHE A 294 21.05 -11.20 23.73
CA PHE A 294 21.39 -11.73 22.40
C PHE A 294 22.21 -13.03 22.51
N VAL A 295 23.11 -13.11 23.47
CA VAL A 295 23.97 -14.29 23.71
C VAL A 295 23.14 -15.48 24.19
N ASN A 296 22.21 -15.25 25.12
CA ASN A 296 21.36 -16.32 25.67
C ASN A 296 20.15 -16.65 24.79
N GLY A 297 19.95 -15.96 23.65
CA GLY A 297 18.87 -16.22 22.70
C GLY A 297 17.51 -15.66 23.09
N SER A 298 17.40 -14.88 24.17
CA SER A 298 16.16 -14.18 24.54
C SER A 298 15.76 -13.13 23.50
N ILE A 299 16.76 -12.50 22.86
CA ILE A 299 16.57 -11.62 21.71
C ILE A 299 17.22 -12.24 20.49
N LYS A 300 16.46 -12.35 19.41
CA LYS A 300 16.94 -12.87 18.12
C LYS A 300 17.11 -11.74 17.13
N LYS A 301 18.26 -11.75 16.45
CA LYS A 301 18.57 -10.83 15.36
C LYS A 301 18.36 -11.55 14.02
N LEU A 302 17.38 -11.13 13.23
CA LEU A 302 17.00 -11.78 12.00
C LEU A 302 17.25 -10.83 10.81
N GLN A 303 17.88 -11.34 9.77
CA GLN A 303 17.97 -10.66 8.47
C GLN A 303 17.07 -11.40 7.49
N LEU A 304 15.96 -10.79 7.15
CA LEU A 304 14.96 -11.36 6.27
C LEU A 304 15.20 -10.90 4.82
N LYS A 305 15.21 -11.85 3.90
CA LYS A 305 15.26 -11.55 2.46
C LYS A 305 13.84 -11.32 1.94
N HIS A 306 13.71 -10.42 1.00
CA HIS A 306 12.45 -10.10 0.32
C HIS A 306 12.75 -9.61 -1.09
N ASP A 307 11.75 -9.63 -1.98
CA ASP A 307 11.82 -9.20 -3.37
C ASP A 307 11.15 -7.84 -3.62
N ASN A 308 10.76 -7.15 -2.55
CA ASN A 308 10.20 -5.81 -2.63
C ASN A 308 11.24 -4.82 -3.16
N ASN A 309 10.82 -3.91 -4.02
CA ASN A 309 11.67 -2.85 -4.54
C ASN A 309 12.31 -2.06 -3.39
N ALA A 310 13.66 -2.06 -3.35
CA ALA A 310 14.42 -1.33 -2.35
C ALA A 310 14.55 0.17 -2.66
N GLY A 311 14.11 0.60 -3.85
CA GLY A 311 14.22 1.97 -4.30
C GLY A 311 15.67 2.44 -4.49
N ILE A 312 15.87 3.74 -4.37
CA ILE A 312 17.19 4.37 -4.50
C ILE A 312 17.38 5.41 -3.41
N GLN A 313 18.56 5.42 -2.79
CA GLN A 313 19.01 6.47 -1.90
C GLN A 313 20.22 7.19 -2.51
N GLY A 314 20.20 8.51 -2.57
CA GLY A 314 21.29 9.26 -3.19
C GLY A 314 21.10 10.78 -3.09
N PHE A 315 22.12 11.51 -3.55
CA PHE A 315 22.06 12.95 -3.70
C PHE A 315 21.42 13.32 -5.04
N ILE A 316 20.32 14.06 -5.01
CA ILE A 316 19.60 14.50 -6.20
C ILE A 316 20.02 15.94 -6.51
N PHE A 317 20.62 16.16 -7.68
CA PHE A 317 21.03 17.48 -8.13
C PHE A 317 19.83 18.29 -8.62
N ASN A 318 19.65 19.50 -8.07
CA ASN A 318 18.68 20.44 -8.59
C ASN A 318 19.15 21.05 -9.91
N THR A 319 18.81 20.40 -11.03
CA THR A 319 19.23 20.83 -12.39
C THR A 319 18.62 22.15 -12.87
N ARG A 320 17.73 22.78 -12.08
CA ARG A 320 17.29 24.17 -12.32
C ARG A 320 18.36 25.19 -11.96
N LYS A 321 19.33 24.82 -11.13
CA LYS A 321 20.50 25.64 -10.86
C LYS A 321 21.51 25.50 -11.98
N GLU A 322 22.05 26.62 -12.49
CA GLU A 322 22.97 26.68 -13.63
C GLU A 322 24.18 25.74 -13.49
N ILE A 323 24.83 25.77 -12.32
CA ILE A 323 26.00 24.91 -12.04
C ILE A 323 25.69 23.40 -12.25
N PHE A 324 24.46 22.98 -11.93
CA PHE A 324 24.05 21.56 -12.08
C PHE A 324 23.41 21.23 -13.42
N GLN A 325 23.24 22.20 -14.32
CA GLN A 325 22.85 21.92 -15.72
C GLN A 325 24.02 21.24 -16.46
N ASN A 326 25.26 21.59 -16.12
CA ASN A 326 26.41 20.95 -16.70
C ASN A 326 26.59 19.50 -16.21
N LYS A 327 26.47 18.55 -17.14
CA LYS A 327 26.61 17.11 -16.85
C LYS A 327 27.95 16.76 -16.26
N LYS A 328 29.07 17.39 -16.74
CA LYS A 328 30.43 17.13 -16.26
C LYS A 328 30.61 17.52 -14.78
N VAL A 329 29.94 18.60 -14.32
CA VAL A 329 29.94 18.98 -12.90
C VAL A 329 29.26 17.91 -12.04
N ARG A 330 28.10 17.42 -12.46
CA ARG A 330 27.42 16.33 -11.74
C ARG A 330 28.25 15.05 -11.69
N GLU A 331 28.89 14.72 -12.81
CA GLU A 331 29.77 13.56 -12.93
C GLU A 331 31.00 13.70 -12.03
N ALA A 332 31.66 14.87 -12.00
CA ALA A 332 32.79 15.13 -11.12
C ALA A 332 32.44 14.96 -9.63
N ILE A 333 31.27 15.48 -9.19
CA ILE A 333 30.80 15.30 -7.82
C ILE A 333 30.52 13.82 -7.53
N THR A 334 30.01 13.07 -8.50
CA THR A 334 29.76 11.62 -8.34
C THR A 334 31.07 10.86 -8.12
N TYR A 335 32.16 11.22 -8.83
CA TYR A 335 33.48 10.63 -8.62
C TYR A 335 34.13 11.02 -7.30
N ALA A 336 33.77 12.16 -6.72
CA ALA A 336 34.26 12.57 -5.41
C ALA A 336 33.67 11.75 -4.25
N PHE A 337 32.58 10.99 -4.48
CA PHE A 337 31.96 10.15 -3.48
C PHE A 337 32.53 8.72 -3.55
N ASP A 338 33.44 8.40 -2.62
CA ASP A 338 33.95 7.03 -2.45
C ASP A 338 32.93 6.16 -1.71
N PHE A 339 32.07 5.47 -2.47
CA PHE A 339 31.07 4.56 -1.94
C PHE A 339 31.71 3.38 -1.20
N LYS A 340 32.81 2.82 -1.73
CA LYS A 340 33.42 1.63 -1.15
C LYS A 340 33.99 1.94 0.24
N TRP A 341 34.73 3.04 0.35
CA TRP A 341 35.25 3.52 1.63
C TRP A 341 34.09 3.84 2.61
N SER A 342 33.08 4.56 2.15
CA SER A 342 31.92 4.93 2.96
C SER A 342 31.13 3.70 3.42
N ASN A 343 30.93 2.73 2.54
CA ASN A 343 30.23 1.48 2.91
C ASN A 343 31.02 0.71 3.96
N GLN A 344 32.32 0.58 3.78
CA GLN A 344 33.17 -0.16 4.72
C GLN A 344 33.29 0.54 6.07
N ASN A 345 33.50 1.85 6.11
CA ASN A 345 33.87 2.58 7.32
C ASN A 345 32.68 3.23 8.04
N LEU A 346 31.64 3.63 7.31
CA LEU A 346 30.47 4.33 7.86
C LEU A 346 29.24 3.45 7.91
N PHE A 347 29.07 2.53 6.95
CA PHE A 347 27.85 1.73 6.80
C PHE A 347 28.05 0.25 7.11
N TYR A 348 29.24 -0.16 7.58
CA TYR A 348 29.53 -1.52 8.07
C TYR A 348 29.26 -2.61 7.02
N ASN A 349 29.49 -2.30 5.74
CA ASN A 349 29.22 -3.19 4.59
C ASN A 349 27.75 -3.63 4.47
N GLN A 350 26.81 -2.82 4.98
CA GLN A 350 25.38 -3.16 4.95
C GLN A 350 24.67 -2.70 3.67
N TYR A 351 25.30 -1.86 2.86
CA TYR A 351 24.69 -1.32 1.64
C TYR A 351 25.29 -1.91 0.38
N GLN A 352 24.51 -1.87 -0.69
CA GLN A 352 24.93 -2.13 -2.04
C GLN A 352 24.80 -0.85 -2.86
N ARG A 353 25.71 -0.65 -3.84
CA ARG A 353 25.60 0.47 -4.78
C ARG A 353 24.35 0.29 -5.63
N CYS A 354 23.48 1.29 -5.65
CA CYS A 354 22.29 1.27 -6.49
C CYS A 354 22.69 1.35 -7.97
N THR A 355 22.22 0.41 -8.77
CA THR A 355 22.42 0.35 -10.23
C THR A 355 21.12 0.52 -11.00
N SER A 356 19.98 0.49 -10.30
CA SER A 356 18.65 0.65 -10.86
C SER A 356 17.77 1.45 -9.90
N PHE A 357 16.77 2.16 -10.44
CA PHE A 357 15.69 2.76 -9.65
C PHE A 357 14.76 1.71 -9.04
N PHE A 358 14.79 0.49 -9.57
CA PHE A 358 13.95 -0.64 -9.17
C PHE A 358 14.78 -1.77 -8.54
N SER A 359 15.84 -1.40 -7.80
CA SER A 359 16.73 -2.37 -7.14
C SER A 359 15.93 -3.37 -6.29
N ASN A 360 16.37 -4.61 -6.27
CA ASN A 360 15.71 -5.72 -5.54
C ASN A 360 14.32 -6.09 -6.05
N SER A 361 14.04 -5.90 -7.33
CA SER A 361 12.80 -6.35 -7.97
C SER A 361 13.07 -6.87 -9.38
N GLU A 362 12.09 -7.53 -9.99
CA GLU A 362 12.18 -8.00 -11.37
C GLU A 362 12.32 -6.86 -12.40
N LEU A 363 11.93 -5.64 -12.02
CA LEU A 363 12.09 -4.44 -12.85
C LEU A 363 13.51 -3.86 -12.77
N SER A 364 14.39 -4.45 -11.96
CA SER A 364 15.77 -4.00 -11.85
C SER A 364 16.53 -4.19 -13.16
N ALA A 365 17.19 -3.13 -13.62
CA ALA A 365 18.01 -3.20 -14.81
C ALA A 365 19.18 -4.17 -14.62
N ASN A 366 19.28 -5.16 -15.50
CA ASN A 366 20.41 -6.07 -15.55
C ASN A 366 21.62 -5.41 -16.24
N ILE A 367 22.82 -5.82 -15.84
CA ILE A 367 24.07 -5.30 -16.44
C ILE A 367 24.14 -5.60 -17.94
N LYS A 368 23.58 -6.74 -18.37
CA LYS A 368 23.52 -7.15 -19.78
C LYS A 368 22.07 -7.09 -20.25
N PRO A 369 21.76 -6.25 -21.24
CA PRO A 369 20.43 -6.19 -21.81
C PRO A 369 20.08 -7.50 -22.52
N SER A 370 18.83 -7.91 -22.41
CA SER A 370 18.25 -9.04 -23.15
C SER A 370 18.22 -8.76 -24.67
N ASP A 371 18.03 -9.80 -25.48
CA ASP A 371 17.87 -9.63 -26.92
C ASP A 371 16.64 -8.80 -27.30
N ASN A 372 15.58 -8.88 -26.51
CA ASN A 372 14.37 -8.07 -26.71
C ASN A 372 14.62 -6.59 -26.42
N GLU A 373 15.35 -6.28 -25.36
CA GLU A 373 15.76 -4.91 -25.04
C GLU A 373 16.68 -4.34 -26.11
N ARG A 374 17.62 -5.13 -26.68
CA ARG A 374 18.47 -4.73 -27.81
C ARG A 374 17.65 -4.44 -29.07
N LYS A 375 16.66 -5.31 -29.40
CA LYS A 375 15.74 -5.10 -30.51
C LYS A 375 14.91 -3.83 -30.31
N LEU A 376 14.38 -3.61 -29.11
CA LEU A 376 13.63 -2.41 -28.78
C LEU A 376 14.50 -1.15 -28.90
N ALA A 377 15.69 -1.18 -28.33
CA ALA A 377 16.65 -0.07 -28.42
C ALA A 377 16.98 0.29 -29.87
N LYS A 378 17.20 -0.72 -30.72
CA LYS A 378 17.42 -0.52 -32.15
C LYS A 378 16.21 0.12 -32.85
N LYS A 379 14.99 -0.37 -32.52
CA LYS A 379 13.73 0.22 -33.03
C LYS A 379 13.56 1.68 -32.63
N LEU A 380 13.99 2.03 -31.41
CA LEU A 380 13.92 3.40 -30.86
C LEU A 380 15.15 4.26 -31.22
N SER A 381 16.04 3.78 -32.09
CA SER A 381 17.28 4.47 -32.48
C SER A 381 18.17 4.86 -31.29
N ILE A 382 18.14 4.07 -30.21
CA ILE A 382 19.01 4.25 -29.05
C ILE A 382 20.39 3.64 -29.38
N PRO A 383 21.49 4.43 -29.30
CA PRO A 383 22.83 3.90 -29.56
C PRO A 383 23.19 2.75 -28.62
N GLU A 384 23.77 1.67 -29.13
CA GLU A 384 24.10 0.45 -28.35
C GLU A 384 24.97 0.77 -27.13
N LYS A 385 25.90 1.72 -27.20
CA LYS A 385 26.71 2.21 -26.09
C LYS A 385 25.89 2.80 -24.93
N LYS A 386 24.63 3.21 -25.16
CA LYS A 386 23.71 3.69 -24.12
C LYS A 386 22.88 2.56 -23.53
N VAL A 387 22.71 1.46 -24.24
CA VAL A 387 21.98 0.27 -23.78
C VAL A 387 22.89 -0.61 -22.93
N ILE A 388 24.17 -0.70 -23.33
CA ILE A 388 25.18 -1.42 -22.55
C ILE A 388 25.90 -0.41 -21.67
N ASN A 389 25.58 -0.39 -20.39
CA ASN A 389 26.26 0.50 -19.45
C ASN A 389 27.64 -0.08 -19.09
N LYS A 390 28.61 0.13 -19.96
CA LYS A 390 30.03 -0.29 -19.73
C LYS A 390 30.68 0.46 -18.55
N ASN A 391 30.07 1.57 -18.10
CA ASN A 391 30.69 2.47 -17.12
C ASN A 391 30.30 2.18 -15.67
N LEU A 392 29.49 1.17 -15.38
CA LEU A 392 29.25 0.73 -14.00
C LEU A 392 30.52 0.16 -13.34
N SER A 393 31.53 -0.24 -14.13
CA SER A 393 32.83 -0.69 -13.63
C SER A 393 33.72 0.43 -13.04
N PHE A 394 33.42 1.70 -13.35
CA PHE A 394 34.19 2.85 -12.81
C PHE A 394 33.63 3.39 -11.49
N ILE A 395 32.57 2.78 -10.97
CA ILE A 395 31.90 3.22 -9.75
C ILE A 395 32.18 2.24 -8.58
N ASN A 396 33.14 1.32 -8.78
CA ASN A 396 33.60 0.41 -7.71
C ASN A 396 34.69 1.01 -6.86
#